data_08309a6d8ad69e45e1c5cd9917ea179a
#
_entry.id   08309a6d8ad69e45e1c5cd9917ea179a
#
_cell.length_a   1.000
_cell.length_b   1.000
_cell.length_c   1.000
_cell.angle_alpha   90.00
_cell.angle_beta   90.00
_cell.angle_gamma   90.00
#
_symmetry.space_group_name_H-M   'P 1'
#
loop_
_entity.id
_entity.type
_entity.pdbx_description
1 polymer ?
#
loop_
_entity_poly.entity_id
_entity_poly.type
_entity_poly.pdbx_seq_one_letter_code
_entity_poly.pdbx_strand_id
1 'polypeptide(L)'
;AMSAAKAVADHCTLTGNSHQMNPVLGQTDGWNPYFDMFSQEDLSSISEVLLWKQYNLSIGYTHDAAYILSAGGDQLGLSRSYITSFLMQNGLPYYADGSGSKGDLSVSMEKEGRDERLQLFVFGEEDIVRSDPADPAVAKNNEAVILDTIPLVTSSVELQDFTGYRPRKYYNYDYDQYKSNTIICTTGAIVF
;
A
#
# COMPACT_ATOMS: atom_id res chain seq x y z
N ALA A 1 -2.95 -6.87 -34.07
CA ALA A 1 -2.94 -6.34 -32.71
C ALA A 1 -3.79 -7.20 -31.76
N MET A 2 -5.06 -7.47 -32.06
CA MET A 2 -5.97 -8.21 -31.16
C MET A 2 -5.52 -9.66 -30.91
N SER A 3 -5.01 -10.37 -31.93
CA SER A 3 -4.49 -11.72 -31.75
C SER A 3 -3.22 -11.79 -30.91
N ALA A 4 -2.35 -10.81 -31.03
CA ALA A 4 -1.16 -10.72 -30.18
C ALA A 4 -1.52 -10.40 -28.71
N ALA A 5 -2.44 -9.47 -28.48
CA ALA A 5 -2.93 -9.16 -27.14
C ALA A 5 -3.60 -10.37 -26.48
N LYS A 6 -4.40 -11.16 -27.26
CA LYS A 6 -5.00 -12.39 -26.76
C LYS A 6 -3.95 -13.44 -26.41
N ALA A 7 -2.92 -13.61 -27.24
CA ALA A 7 -1.84 -14.57 -26.96
C ALA A 7 -1.10 -14.25 -25.66
N VAL A 8 -0.88 -12.96 -25.36
CA VAL A 8 -0.31 -12.54 -24.08
C VAL A 8 -1.28 -12.83 -22.93
N ALA A 9 -2.54 -12.42 -23.07
CA ALA A 9 -3.56 -12.64 -22.04
C ALA A 9 -3.77 -14.12 -21.69
N ASP A 10 -3.66 -15.01 -22.68
CA ASP A 10 -3.80 -16.47 -22.47
C ASP A 10 -2.66 -17.07 -21.61
N HIS A 11 -1.54 -16.34 -21.44
CA HIS A 11 -0.42 -16.72 -20.57
C HIS A 11 -0.42 -16.03 -19.21
N CYS A 12 -1.27 -15.04 -19.03
CA CYS A 12 -1.35 -14.29 -17.78
C CYS A 12 -2.41 -14.89 -16.86
N THR A 13 -2.08 -14.97 -15.58
CA THR A 13 -3.05 -15.27 -14.53
C THR A 13 -3.17 -14.04 -13.65
N LEU A 14 -4.38 -13.51 -13.48
CA LEU A 14 -4.62 -12.38 -12.62
C LEU A 14 -4.28 -12.72 -11.17
N THR A 15 -3.60 -11.82 -10.52
CA THR A 15 -3.26 -11.94 -9.10
C THR A 15 -4.54 -11.86 -8.27
N GLY A 16 -4.76 -12.88 -7.44
CA GLY A 16 -5.94 -12.95 -6.59
C GLY A 16 -5.89 -11.95 -5.43
N ASN A 17 -7.06 -11.56 -4.97
CA ASN A 17 -7.24 -10.84 -3.71
C ASN A 17 -7.73 -11.82 -2.64
N SER A 18 -7.08 -11.87 -1.49
CA SER A 18 -7.49 -12.75 -0.38
C SER A 18 -8.66 -12.20 0.44
N HIS A 19 -9.15 -11.00 0.16
CA HIS A 19 -10.10 -10.23 0.98
C HIS A 19 -9.63 -9.93 2.41
N GLN A 20 -8.42 -10.32 2.77
CA GLN A 20 -7.79 -9.92 4.02
C GLN A 20 -7.17 -8.53 3.82
N MET A 21 -7.70 -7.52 4.52
CA MET A 21 -7.32 -6.13 4.30
C MET A 21 -6.11 -5.69 5.14
N ASN A 22 -5.83 -6.39 6.22
CA ASN A 22 -4.68 -6.13 7.09
C ASN A 22 -3.91 -7.43 7.37
N PRO A 23 -2.58 -7.37 7.51
CA PRO A 23 -1.82 -8.52 7.99
C PRO A 23 -2.21 -8.87 9.42
N VAL A 24 -2.00 -10.11 9.81
CA VAL A 24 -1.99 -10.50 11.22
C VAL A 24 -0.68 -10.03 11.83
N LEU A 25 -0.70 -9.68 13.12
CA LEU A 25 0.50 -9.32 13.88
C LEU A 25 1.62 -10.36 13.68
N GLY A 26 2.80 -9.89 13.33
CA GLY A 26 3.95 -10.74 13.02
C GLY A 26 4.02 -11.25 11.58
N GLN A 27 2.99 -11.02 10.77
CA GLN A 27 3.02 -11.34 9.34
C GLN A 27 3.62 -10.18 8.55
N THR A 28 4.69 -10.44 7.81
CA THR A 28 5.39 -9.42 7.01
C THR A 28 4.97 -9.42 5.55
N ASP A 29 4.56 -10.58 5.03
CA ASP A 29 4.19 -10.79 3.64
C ASP A 29 3.13 -11.90 3.49
N GLY A 30 2.70 -12.15 2.28
CA GLY A 30 1.83 -13.27 1.94
C GLY A 30 0.40 -13.20 2.45
N TRP A 31 -0.03 -12.11 3.07
CA TRP A 31 -1.39 -11.98 3.60
C TRP A 31 -2.42 -11.60 2.52
N ASN A 32 -2.00 -10.85 1.52
CA ASN A 32 -2.83 -10.49 0.37
C ASN A 32 -1.98 -10.42 -0.89
N PRO A 33 -2.11 -11.40 -1.82
CA PRO A 33 -1.28 -11.46 -3.02
C PRO A 33 -1.37 -10.21 -3.90
N TYR A 34 -2.54 -9.56 -3.94
CA TYR A 34 -2.71 -8.33 -4.72
C TYR A 34 -1.97 -7.14 -4.11
N PHE A 35 -1.92 -7.06 -2.79
CA PHE A 35 -1.09 -6.08 -2.10
C PHE A 35 0.41 -6.38 -2.29
N ASP A 36 0.79 -7.64 -2.08
CA ASP A 36 2.18 -8.09 -2.16
C ASP A 36 2.79 -7.86 -3.54
N MET A 37 2.01 -7.96 -4.60
CA MET A 37 2.46 -7.67 -5.96
C MET A 37 3.13 -6.30 -6.08
N PHE A 38 2.75 -5.32 -5.26
CA PHE A 38 3.33 -3.97 -5.27
C PHE A 38 4.42 -3.76 -4.23
N SER A 39 4.72 -4.75 -3.39
CA SER A 39 5.69 -4.63 -2.31
C SER A 39 6.85 -5.62 -2.40
N GLN A 40 6.83 -6.55 -3.37
CA GLN A 40 7.88 -7.55 -3.56
C GLN A 40 9.09 -7.02 -4.31
N GLU A 41 10.26 -7.58 -4.00
CA GLU A 41 11.52 -7.28 -4.69
C GLU A 41 11.62 -8.02 -6.02
N ASP A 42 11.14 -9.26 -6.08
CA ASP A 42 11.17 -10.13 -7.26
C ASP A 42 9.75 -10.42 -7.77
N LEU A 43 9.45 -9.88 -8.92
CA LEU A 43 8.16 -10.04 -9.60
C LEU A 43 8.19 -11.11 -10.69
N SER A 44 9.28 -11.84 -10.86
CA SER A 44 9.45 -12.83 -11.94
C SER A 44 8.45 -14.00 -11.89
N SER A 45 7.94 -14.31 -10.70
CA SER A 45 6.96 -15.38 -10.50
C SER A 45 5.50 -14.94 -10.72
N ILE A 46 5.25 -13.65 -10.88
CA ILE A 46 3.90 -13.09 -11.01
C ILE A 46 3.56 -12.95 -12.50
N SER A 47 2.77 -13.88 -13.01
CA SER A 47 2.46 -13.95 -14.46
C SER A 47 1.64 -12.76 -14.98
N GLU A 48 0.97 -12.02 -14.11
CA GLU A 48 0.26 -10.78 -14.46
C GLU A 48 1.23 -9.64 -14.80
N VAL A 49 2.45 -9.67 -14.25
CA VAL A 49 3.46 -8.65 -14.47
C VAL A 49 4.28 -8.98 -15.71
N LEU A 50 4.05 -8.24 -16.80
CA LEU A 50 4.71 -8.48 -18.09
C LEU A 50 6.09 -7.86 -18.20
N LEU A 51 6.27 -6.71 -17.55
CA LEU A 51 7.53 -5.97 -17.53
C LEU A 51 7.70 -5.27 -16.20
N TRP A 52 8.85 -5.44 -15.59
CA TRP A 52 9.18 -4.80 -14.32
C TRP A 52 10.66 -4.46 -14.23
N LYS A 53 10.98 -3.53 -13.36
CA LYS A 53 12.34 -3.10 -13.10
C LYS A 53 12.79 -3.71 -11.79
N GLN A 54 13.85 -4.49 -11.83
CA GLN A 54 14.49 -5.04 -10.64
C GLN A 54 15.52 -4.05 -10.08
N TYR A 55 15.50 -3.93 -8.76
CA TYR A 55 16.52 -3.20 -8.01
C TYR A 55 17.41 -4.18 -7.25
N ASN A 56 18.63 -3.78 -6.91
CA ASN A 56 19.60 -4.67 -6.28
C ASN A 56 20.55 -3.87 -5.39
N LEU A 57 20.48 -4.13 -4.09
CA LEU A 57 21.31 -3.45 -3.09
C LEU A 57 22.79 -3.74 -3.27
N SER A 58 23.18 -4.96 -3.68
CA SER A 58 24.59 -5.36 -3.78
C SER A 58 25.38 -4.57 -4.83
N ILE A 59 24.69 -4.01 -5.82
CA ILE A 59 25.29 -3.15 -6.85
C ILE A 59 24.93 -1.68 -6.67
N GLY A 60 24.31 -1.32 -5.54
CA GLY A 60 23.93 0.05 -5.24
C GLY A 60 22.78 0.60 -6.10
N TYR A 61 21.98 -0.28 -6.70
CA TYR A 61 20.85 0.10 -7.54
C TYR A 61 19.55 -0.01 -6.76
N THR A 62 19.19 1.08 -6.11
CA THR A 62 18.10 1.15 -5.12
C THR A 62 17.26 2.41 -5.31
N HIS A 63 16.20 2.56 -4.52
CA HIS A 63 15.35 3.75 -4.48
C HIS A 63 14.80 3.97 -3.06
N ASP A 64 13.99 5.00 -2.87
CA ASP A 64 13.36 5.38 -1.60
C ASP A 64 11.83 5.52 -1.72
N ALA A 65 11.24 5.00 -2.79
CA ALA A 65 9.82 5.18 -3.08
C ALA A 65 8.89 4.68 -1.96
N ALA A 66 9.25 3.57 -1.28
CA ALA A 66 8.46 3.07 -0.17
C ALA A 66 8.44 4.06 1.00
N TYR A 67 9.57 4.68 1.32
CA TYR A 67 9.64 5.73 2.33
C TYR A 67 8.85 6.98 1.93
N ILE A 68 9.09 7.50 0.73
CA ILE A 68 8.44 8.73 0.24
C ILE A 68 6.93 8.57 0.21
N LEU A 69 6.44 7.45 -0.33
CA LEU A 69 5.00 7.27 -0.56
C LEU A 69 4.23 6.83 0.68
N SER A 70 4.83 6.03 1.55
CA SER A 70 4.08 5.34 2.61
C SER A 70 4.47 5.77 4.02
N ALA A 71 5.70 6.22 4.24
CA ALA A 71 6.15 6.67 5.55
C ALA A 71 6.01 8.18 5.78
N GLY A 72 5.48 8.92 4.80
CA GLY A 72 5.28 10.37 4.89
C GLY A 72 6.51 11.20 4.49
N GLY A 73 7.50 10.57 3.84
CA GLY A 73 8.61 11.31 3.24
C GLY A 73 8.09 12.34 2.24
N ASP A 74 8.71 13.51 2.18
CA ASP A 74 8.30 14.61 1.31
C ASP A 74 6.84 15.08 1.47
N GLN A 75 6.16 14.65 2.55
CA GLN A 75 4.81 15.11 2.91
C GLN A 75 3.75 14.81 1.83
N LEU A 76 3.94 13.74 1.09
CA LEU A 76 3.02 13.32 0.04
C LEU A 76 1.75 12.71 0.63
N GLY A 77 0.64 12.96 -0.03
CA GLY A 77 -0.64 12.35 0.31
C GLY A 77 -1.57 12.28 -0.90
N LEU A 78 -2.59 11.44 -0.79
CA LEU A 78 -3.60 11.30 -1.84
C LEU A 78 -4.61 12.44 -1.75
N SER A 79 -5.11 12.90 -2.89
CA SER A 79 -6.13 13.95 -2.90
C SER A 79 -7.50 13.39 -2.50
N ARG A 80 -8.35 14.22 -1.90
CA ARG A 80 -9.75 13.90 -1.62
C ARG A 80 -10.49 13.45 -2.88
N SER A 81 -10.25 14.11 -4.00
CA SER A 81 -10.83 13.77 -5.29
C SER A 81 -10.47 12.35 -5.73
N TYR A 82 -9.23 11.92 -5.51
CA TYR A 82 -8.80 10.54 -5.78
C TYR A 82 -9.56 9.56 -4.88
N ILE A 83 -9.61 9.82 -3.59
CA ILE A 83 -10.33 8.97 -2.63
C ILE A 83 -11.81 8.82 -2.99
N THR A 84 -12.49 9.92 -3.30
CA THR A 84 -13.91 9.89 -3.64
C THR A 84 -14.24 9.25 -4.99
N SER A 85 -13.24 9.07 -5.86
CA SER A 85 -13.43 8.39 -7.15
C SER A 85 -13.68 6.87 -7.02
N PHE A 86 -13.29 6.26 -5.90
CA PHE A 86 -13.60 4.85 -5.65
C PHE A 86 -15.09 4.68 -5.34
N LEU A 87 -15.68 3.63 -5.89
CA LEU A 87 -17.08 3.32 -5.66
C LEU A 87 -17.30 2.54 -4.36
N MET A 88 -18.52 2.50 -3.90
CA MET A 88 -18.96 1.54 -2.89
C MET A 88 -19.01 0.12 -3.49
N GLN A 89 -18.99 -0.91 -2.68
CA GLN A 89 -19.09 -2.31 -3.13
C GLN A 89 -20.41 -2.59 -3.88
N ASN A 90 -21.45 -1.82 -3.65
CA ASN A 90 -22.70 -1.89 -4.40
C ASN A 90 -22.67 -1.14 -5.74
N GLY A 91 -21.53 -0.59 -6.13
CA GLY A 91 -21.32 0.12 -7.38
C GLY A 91 -21.76 1.59 -7.39
N LEU A 92 -22.29 2.10 -6.29
CA LEU A 92 -22.72 3.49 -6.20
C LEU A 92 -21.54 4.42 -5.84
N PRO A 93 -21.56 5.68 -6.30
CA PRO A 93 -20.66 6.72 -5.81
C PRO A 93 -20.80 6.92 -4.30
N TYR A 94 -19.71 7.32 -3.64
CA TYR A 94 -19.66 7.47 -2.18
C TYR A 94 -20.75 8.35 -1.60
N TYR A 95 -21.08 9.46 -2.24
CA TYR A 95 -22.08 10.43 -1.78
C TYR A 95 -23.48 10.21 -2.36
N ALA A 96 -23.70 9.13 -3.12
CA ALA A 96 -25.02 8.88 -3.70
C ALA A 96 -26.02 8.42 -2.63
N ASP A 97 -27.28 8.79 -2.81
CA ASP A 97 -28.35 8.27 -1.99
C ASP A 97 -28.39 6.74 -2.07
N GLY A 98 -28.48 6.09 -0.91
CA GLY A 98 -28.48 4.63 -0.84
C GLY A 98 -27.10 3.99 -1.00
N SER A 99 -26.02 4.76 -1.05
CA SER A 99 -24.65 4.24 -1.16
C SER A 99 -24.27 3.35 0.03
N GLY A 100 -24.79 3.64 1.21
CA GLY A 100 -24.43 2.94 2.45
C GLY A 100 -23.13 3.43 3.07
N SER A 101 -22.62 4.59 2.63
CA SER A 101 -21.42 5.20 3.22
C SER A 101 -21.58 5.46 4.71
N LYS A 102 -20.51 5.27 5.47
CA LYS A 102 -20.49 5.44 6.93
C LYS A 102 -20.10 6.85 7.37
N GLY A 103 -19.83 7.72 6.42
CA GLY A 103 -19.34 9.06 6.70
C GLY A 103 -17.80 9.14 6.71
N ASP A 104 -17.30 10.33 6.94
CA ASP A 104 -15.88 10.69 6.79
C ASP A 104 -15.26 11.27 8.07
N LEU A 105 -15.76 10.84 9.23
CA LEU A 105 -15.21 11.25 10.53
C LEU A 105 -13.83 10.62 10.81
N SER A 106 -13.53 9.51 10.15
CA SER A 106 -12.22 8.87 10.14
C SER A 106 -11.97 8.23 8.79
N VAL A 107 -10.70 7.99 8.45
CA VAL A 107 -10.34 7.32 7.20
C VAL A 107 -10.85 5.88 7.18
N SER A 108 -10.80 5.20 8.31
CA SER A 108 -11.33 3.82 8.42
C SER A 108 -12.84 3.76 8.16
N MET A 109 -13.61 4.70 8.69
CA MET A 109 -15.05 4.80 8.36
C MET A 109 -15.28 5.11 6.89
N GLU A 110 -14.49 6.01 6.32
CA GLU A 110 -14.59 6.37 4.91
C GLU A 110 -14.25 5.21 3.96
N LYS A 111 -13.36 4.30 4.38
CA LYS A 111 -12.98 3.10 3.62
C LYS A 111 -14.04 1.99 3.70
N GLU A 112 -14.86 1.97 4.73
CA GLU A 112 -15.81 0.86 5.01
C GLU A 112 -16.83 0.68 3.88
N GLY A 113 -16.98 -0.56 3.42
CA GLY A 113 -17.93 -0.91 2.36
C GLY A 113 -17.59 -0.38 0.97
N ARG A 114 -16.37 0.10 0.78
CA ARG A 114 -15.88 0.59 -0.53
C ARG A 114 -15.06 -0.44 -1.27
N ASP A 115 -14.66 -0.09 -2.48
CA ASP A 115 -13.74 -0.86 -3.30
C ASP A 115 -12.54 -1.32 -2.47
N GLU A 116 -12.22 -2.60 -2.51
CA GLU A 116 -11.15 -3.21 -1.72
C GLU A 116 -9.77 -2.60 -2.03
N ARG A 117 -9.57 -2.07 -3.23
CA ARG A 117 -8.33 -1.37 -3.59
C ARG A 117 -8.12 -0.13 -2.74
N LEU A 118 -9.19 0.59 -2.39
CA LEU A 118 -9.09 1.70 -1.45
C LEU A 118 -8.69 1.20 -0.06
N GLN A 119 -9.30 0.11 0.39
CA GLN A 119 -9.01 -0.47 1.71
C GLN A 119 -7.56 -0.96 1.79
N LEU A 120 -7.05 -1.57 0.72
CA LEU A 120 -5.68 -2.08 0.67
C LEU A 120 -4.62 -0.97 0.58
N PHE A 121 -4.88 0.08 -0.18
CA PHE A 121 -3.85 1.02 -0.59
C PHE A 121 -3.91 2.42 0.05
N VAL A 122 -4.79 2.60 1.02
CA VAL A 122 -4.85 3.80 1.84
C VAL A 122 -4.82 3.42 3.31
N PHE A 123 -3.89 3.98 4.07
CA PHE A 123 -3.86 3.78 5.52
C PHE A 123 -5.08 4.41 6.17
N GLY A 124 -5.69 3.67 7.09
CA GLY A 124 -6.72 4.14 8.00
C GLY A 124 -6.29 3.92 9.46
N GLU A 125 -7.04 4.46 10.39
CA GLU A 125 -6.88 4.17 11.80
C GLU A 125 -7.03 2.66 12.01
N GLU A 126 -6.26 2.09 12.93
CA GLU A 126 -6.18 0.65 13.22
C GLU A 126 -5.44 -0.19 12.17
N ASP A 127 -5.02 0.38 11.04
CA ASP A 127 -4.16 -0.33 10.11
C ASP A 127 -2.77 -0.58 10.71
N ILE A 128 -2.22 -1.76 10.48
CA ILE A 128 -0.89 -2.13 10.96
C ILE A 128 0.17 -1.46 10.08
N VAL A 129 1.06 -0.68 10.69
CA VAL A 129 2.18 -0.03 10.01
C VAL A 129 3.43 -0.89 10.03
N ARG A 130 3.59 -1.73 11.06
CA ARG A 130 4.73 -2.65 11.20
C ARG A 130 4.24 -3.94 11.81
N SER A 131 4.67 -5.07 11.30
CA SER A 131 4.13 -6.35 11.72
C SER A 131 5.14 -7.32 12.34
N ASP A 132 6.44 -7.02 12.33
CA ASP A 132 7.44 -7.91 12.91
C ASP A 132 7.94 -7.42 14.28
N PRO A 133 7.33 -7.88 15.40
CA PRO A 133 7.77 -7.54 16.75
C PRO A 133 9.08 -8.24 17.13
N ALA A 134 9.54 -9.22 16.37
CA ALA A 134 10.78 -9.93 16.64
C ALA A 134 12.00 -9.25 16.03
N ASP A 135 11.82 -8.32 15.09
CA ASP A 135 12.91 -7.53 14.53
C ASP A 135 13.39 -6.50 15.57
N PRO A 136 14.66 -6.56 16.02
CA PRO A 136 15.19 -5.60 16.98
C PRO A 136 15.18 -4.15 16.48
N ALA A 137 15.22 -3.94 15.17
CA ALA A 137 15.10 -2.62 14.57
C ALA A 137 13.67 -2.08 14.63
N VAL A 138 12.70 -2.95 14.49
CA VAL A 138 11.28 -2.67 14.66
C VAL A 138 10.89 -2.65 16.13
N ALA A 139 11.38 -3.61 16.93
CA ALA A 139 11.17 -3.68 18.38
C ALA A 139 11.72 -2.43 19.10
N LYS A 140 12.72 -1.78 18.55
CA LYS A 140 13.30 -0.54 19.09
C LYS A 140 12.35 0.66 19.01
N ASN A 141 11.39 0.61 18.09
CA ASN A 141 10.30 1.60 17.96
C ASN A 141 8.94 0.98 18.22
N ASN A 142 8.96 -0.17 18.81
CA ASN A 142 7.88 -1.01 19.19
C ASN A 142 6.94 -1.46 18.14
N GLU A 143 6.99 -2.74 17.93
CA GLU A 143 5.69 -3.26 18.04
C GLU A 143 4.93 -3.02 16.75
N ALA A 144 4.09 -3.87 16.43
CA ALA A 144 3.00 -3.58 15.53
C ALA A 144 2.45 -2.19 15.86
N VAL A 145 2.89 -1.20 15.14
CA VAL A 145 2.34 0.14 15.28
C VAL A 145 1.02 0.15 14.55
N ILE A 146 -0.02 0.15 15.32
CA ILE A 146 -1.36 0.46 14.85
C ILE A 146 -1.44 1.98 14.75
N LEU A 147 -1.92 2.48 13.64
CA LEU A 147 -2.18 3.90 13.49
C LEU A 147 -3.36 4.29 14.37
N ASP A 148 -3.08 5.09 15.39
CA ASP A 148 -4.13 5.58 16.30
C ASP A 148 -4.92 6.73 15.68
N THR A 149 -4.26 7.58 14.92
CA THR A 149 -4.88 8.77 14.32
C THR A 149 -4.29 9.10 12.95
N ILE A 150 -5.15 9.40 12.01
CA ILE A 150 -4.86 10.04 10.75
C ILE A 150 -5.83 11.22 10.60
N PRO A 151 -5.38 12.37 10.11
CA PRO A 151 -4.08 12.73 9.58
C PRO A 151 -3.08 13.21 10.65
N LEU A 152 -1.80 12.95 10.41
CA LEU A 152 -0.71 13.46 11.27
C LEU A 152 -0.25 14.85 10.82
N VAL A 153 -1.17 15.77 10.66
CA VAL A 153 -0.91 17.12 10.10
C VAL A 153 0.04 17.96 10.96
N THR A 154 0.24 17.58 12.23
CA THR A 154 0.93 18.44 13.21
C THR A 154 2.10 17.78 13.93
N SER A 155 2.45 16.51 13.66
CA SER A 155 3.31 15.77 14.56
C SER A 155 4.81 15.98 14.33
N SER A 156 5.32 15.81 13.16
CA SER A 156 6.70 16.09 12.80
C SER A 156 6.86 16.34 11.32
N VAL A 157 7.95 16.96 10.92
CA VAL A 157 8.21 17.25 9.51
C VAL A 157 8.28 15.98 8.66
N GLU A 158 8.66 14.86 9.25
CA GLU A 158 8.87 13.60 8.51
C GLU A 158 7.61 12.73 8.37
N LEU A 159 6.55 13.03 9.14
CA LEU A 159 5.35 12.20 9.20
C LEU A 159 4.06 12.99 8.96
N GLN A 160 4.14 14.06 8.20
CA GLN A 160 2.97 14.91 7.93
C GLN A 160 2.19 14.42 6.72
N ASP A 161 0.95 14.04 6.94
CA ASP A 161 0.00 13.68 5.89
C ASP A 161 -0.85 14.90 5.52
N PHE A 162 -0.31 15.83 4.75
CA PHE A 162 -0.96 17.12 4.48
C PHE A 162 -2.37 17.03 3.89
N THR A 163 -2.66 15.93 3.21
CA THR A 163 -3.98 15.73 2.62
C THR A 163 -4.93 14.95 3.53
N GLY A 164 -4.43 14.38 4.62
CA GLY A 164 -5.16 13.47 5.48
C GLY A 164 -5.24 12.02 4.96
N TYR A 165 -4.68 11.73 3.79
CA TYR A 165 -4.75 10.40 3.17
C TYR A 165 -3.37 9.90 2.81
N ARG A 166 -2.84 8.98 3.62
CA ARG A 166 -1.53 8.36 3.42
C ARG A 166 -1.63 7.17 2.47
N PRO A 167 -0.82 7.14 1.38
CA PRO A 167 -0.74 5.96 0.53
C PRO A 167 -0.15 4.76 1.29
N ARG A 168 -0.71 3.57 1.01
CA ARG A 168 -0.19 2.28 1.49
C ARG A 168 0.36 1.43 0.34
N LYS A 169 0.07 1.80 -0.90
CA LYS A 169 0.61 1.13 -2.07
C LYS A 169 2.13 1.28 -2.11
N TYR A 170 2.84 0.21 -2.44
CA TYR A 170 4.30 0.08 -2.38
C TYR A 170 4.87 0.05 -0.94
N TYR A 171 4.02 -0.01 0.07
CA TYR A 171 4.47 -0.17 1.43
C TYR A 171 4.98 -1.60 1.63
N ASN A 172 6.20 -1.73 2.17
CA ASN A 172 6.78 -3.00 2.56
C ASN A 172 6.87 -3.05 4.09
N TYR A 173 6.45 -4.15 4.69
CA TYR A 173 6.53 -4.32 6.15
C TYR A 173 7.94 -4.60 6.63
N ASP A 174 8.89 -4.92 5.75
CA ASP A 174 10.30 -4.93 6.06
C ASP A 174 10.78 -3.49 6.33
N TYR A 175 11.17 -3.26 7.58
CA TYR A 175 11.63 -1.94 8.02
C TYR A 175 12.79 -1.41 7.18
N ASP A 176 13.69 -2.28 6.76
CA ASP A 176 14.86 -1.89 5.97
C ASP A 176 14.46 -1.34 4.60
N GLN A 177 13.31 -1.73 4.08
CA GLN A 177 12.84 -1.27 2.79
C GLN A 177 12.26 0.17 2.81
N TYR A 178 11.90 0.70 3.97
CA TYR A 178 11.24 2.02 4.03
C TYR A 178 11.85 3.00 5.06
N LYS A 179 12.94 2.66 5.73
CA LYS A 179 13.56 3.59 6.69
C LYS A 179 14.22 4.79 5.99
N SER A 180 14.09 5.95 6.60
CA SER A 180 14.47 7.24 6.02
C SER A 180 15.96 7.50 5.85
N ASN A 181 16.81 6.76 6.52
CA ASN A 181 18.24 7.11 6.58
C ASN A 181 19.09 6.52 5.46
N THR A 182 18.50 5.71 4.61
CA THR A 182 19.26 5.02 3.56
C THR A 182 18.33 4.76 2.37
N ILE A 183 18.79 5.07 1.18
CA ILE A 183 18.10 4.70 -0.06
C ILE A 183 18.45 3.24 -0.34
N ILE A 184 17.75 2.31 0.30
CA ILE A 184 18.05 0.88 0.20
C ILE A 184 16.87 0.04 -0.27
N CYS A 185 15.73 0.65 -0.54
CA CYS A 185 14.56 -0.07 -1.02
C CYS A 185 14.84 -0.74 -2.37
N THR A 186 14.54 -2.02 -2.44
CA THR A 186 14.71 -2.86 -3.64
C THR A 186 13.39 -3.40 -4.17
N THR A 187 12.26 -2.90 -3.66
CA THR A 187 10.93 -3.25 -4.18
C THR A 187 10.85 -3.06 -5.68
N GLY A 188 10.40 -4.09 -6.40
CA GLY A 188 10.32 -4.09 -7.86
C GLY A 188 9.29 -3.08 -8.38
N ALA A 189 9.62 -2.37 -9.45
CA ALA A 189 8.73 -1.42 -10.08
C ALA A 189 8.05 -2.04 -11.30
N ILE A 190 6.73 -2.21 -11.23
CA ILE A 190 5.92 -2.70 -12.34
C ILE A 190 5.87 -1.61 -13.42
N VAL A 191 6.16 -2.00 -14.66
CA VAL A 191 6.08 -1.12 -15.82
C VAL A 191 4.82 -1.43 -16.64
N PHE A 192 4.54 -2.74 -16.84
CA PHE A 192 3.33 -3.26 -17.50
C PHE A 192 2.88 -4.58 -16.87
#